data_6794c4b3d293d13dbc8954bef7370208
#
_entry.id   6794c4b3d293d13dbc8954bef7370208
#
_cell.length_a   1.000
_cell.length_b   1.000
_cell.length_c   1.000
_cell.angle_alpha   90.00
_cell.angle_beta   90.00
_cell.angle_gamma   90.00
#
_symmetry.space_group_name_H-M   'P 1'
#
loop_
_entity.id
_entity.type
_entity.pdbx_description
1 polymer ?
#
loop_
_entity_poly.entity_id
_entity_poly.type
_entity_poly.pdbx_seq_one_letter_code
_entity_poly.pdbx_strand_id
1 'polypeptide(L)'
;MDRLFLDANVLFSAAYRSSAGLLRFWNLKNVILCSSHYALEEARINLSDDAQRGRLARLARKIQLFESTARQMPAGISLPEKDRPILLAAMDARTTHLITGDLRHFGPYFGKTIEGILIVTPSQYLKTHQPR
;
A
#
# COMPACT_ATOMS: atom_id res chain seq x y z
N MET A 1 7.85 15.58 2.05
CA MET A 1 7.07 14.61 2.86
C MET A 1 6.65 13.46 1.97
N ASP A 2 6.95 12.25 2.39
CA ASP A 2 6.58 11.07 1.62
C ASP A 2 5.09 10.79 1.72
N ARG A 3 4.51 10.42 0.60
CA ARG A 3 3.14 9.92 0.49
C ARG A 3 3.24 8.45 0.10
N LEU A 4 2.83 7.58 1.02
CA LEU A 4 3.02 6.14 0.87
C LEU A 4 1.69 5.48 0.52
N PHE A 5 1.63 4.83 -0.63
CA PHE A 5 0.46 4.03 -0.98
C PHE A 5 0.67 2.61 -0.48
N LEU A 6 -0.22 2.15 0.39
CA LEU A 6 -0.15 0.81 0.98
C LEU A 6 -1.02 -0.15 0.19
N ASP A 7 -0.39 -1.17 -0.39
CA ASP A 7 -1.10 -2.23 -1.10
C ASP A 7 -1.91 -3.10 -0.12
N ALA A 8 -2.85 -3.85 -0.63
CA ALA A 8 -3.74 -4.71 0.15
C ALA A 8 -2.99 -5.69 1.05
N ASN A 9 -1.90 -6.29 0.55
CA ASN A 9 -1.11 -7.23 1.36
C ASN A 9 -0.46 -6.56 2.57
N VAL A 10 -0.10 -5.29 2.47
CA VAL A 10 0.46 -4.52 3.58
C VAL A 10 -0.63 -4.25 4.62
N LEU A 11 -1.82 -3.84 4.18
CA LEU A 11 -2.97 -3.61 5.06
C LEU A 11 -3.37 -4.90 5.78
N PHE A 12 -3.44 -5.99 5.03
CA PHE A 12 -3.76 -7.32 5.58
C PHE A 12 -2.78 -7.68 6.69
N SER A 13 -1.48 -7.61 6.41
CA SER A 13 -0.45 -7.99 7.36
C SER A 13 -0.45 -7.11 8.61
N ALA A 14 -0.70 -5.81 8.44
CA ALA A 14 -0.77 -4.89 9.59
C ALA A 14 -1.95 -5.18 10.51
N ALA A 15 -3.07 -5.62 9.94
CA ALA A 15 -4.29 -5.90 10.70
C ALA A 15 -4.37 -7.32 11.23
N TYR A 16 -3.49 -8.21 10.77
CA TYR A 16 -3.60 -9.64 11.05
C TYR A 16 -3.49 -9.96 12.54
N ARG A 17 -2.65 -9.21 13.27
CA ARG A 17 -2.51 -9.36 14.71
C ARG A 17 -2.10 -8.04 15.35
N SER A 18 -2.35 -7.90 16.65
CA SER A 18 -2.12 -6.66 17.39
C SER A 18 -0.65 -6.26 17.52
N SER A 19 0.27 -7.20 17.28
CA SER A 19 1.72 -6.96 17.39
C SER A 19 2.44 -7.02 16.05
N ALA A 20 1.71 -6.83 14.95
CA ALA A 20 2.30 -6.91 13.62
C ALA A 20 3.39 -5.86 13.41
N GLY A 21 4.52 -6.28 12.82
CA GLY A 21 5.66 -5.40 12.57
C GLY A 21 5.32 -4.24 11.62
N LEU A 22 4.38 -4.45 10.69
CA LEU A 22 4.00 -3.43 9.73
C LEU A 22 3.21 -2.27 10.35
N LEU A 23 2.78 -2.40 11.61
CA LEU A 23 2.19 -1.28 12.35
C LEU A 23 3.16 -0.11 12.48
N ARG A 24 4.44 -0.33 12.28
CA ARG A 24 5.45 0.72 12.28
C ARG A 24 5.16 1.83 11.27
N PHE A 25 4.48 1.52 10.16
CA PHE A 25 4.09 2.55 9.20
C PHE A 25 3.19 3.61 9.84
N TRP A 26 2.33 3.21 10.76
CA TRP A 26 1.41 4.14 11.42
C TRP A 26 2.09 4.99 12.48
N ASN A 27 3.34 4.68 12.83
CA ASN A 27 4.14 5.44 13.80
C ASN A 27 5.19 6.32 13.13
N LEU A 28 5.31 6.28 11.82
CA LEU A 28 6.26 7.13 11.11
C LEU A 28 5.82 8.58 11.16
N LYS A 29 6.80 9.47 11.32
CA LYS A 29 6.57 10.92 11.28
C LYS A 29 6.85 11.44 9.88
N ASN A 30 6.17 12.53 9.52
CA ASN A 30 6.38 13.21 8.24
C ASN A 30 6.08 12.33 7.02
N VAL A 31 5.12 11.42 7.17
CA VAL A 31 4.59 10.64 6.05
C VAL A 31 3.07 10.76 6.03
N ILE A 32 2.50 10.63 4.86
CA ILE A 32 1.06 10.53 4.68
C ILE A 32 0.78 9.14 4.15
N LEU A 33 -0.04 8.38 4.89
CA LEU A 33 -0.45 7.05 4.46
C LEU A 33 -1.65 7.17 3.53
N CYS A 34 -1.54 6.53 2.37
CA CYS A 34 -2.58 6.50 1.35
C CYS A 34 -2.90 5.05 1.01
N SER A 35 -4.09 4.83 0.53
CA SER A 35 -4.49 3.57 -0.07
C SER A 35 -5.76 3.79 -0.89
N SER A 36 -6.45 2.73 -1.25
CA SER A 36 -7.69 2.82 -2.00
C SER A 36 -8.77 1.98 -1.35
N HIS A 37 -10.02 2.30 -1.68
CA HIS A 37 -11.14 1.48 -1.23
C HIS A 37 -11.01 0.05 -1.78
N TYR A 38 -10.51 -0.09 -2.99
CA TYR A 38 -10.25 -1.40 -3.60
C TYR A 38 -9.26 -2.22 -2.77
N ALA A 39 -8.11 -1.63 -2.39
CA ALA A 39 -7.09 -2.32 -1.58
C ALA A 39 -7.63 -2.66 -0.20
N LEU A 40 -8.34 -1.72 0.42
CA LEU A 40 -8.92 -1.91 1.75
C LEU A 40 -9.93 -3.06 1.75
N GLU A 41 -10.80 -3.11 0.75
CA GLU A 41 -11.79 -4.18 0.64
C GLU A 41 -11.15 -5.54 0.40
N GLU A 42 -10.11 -5.60 -0.44
CA GLU A 42 -9.38 -6.83 -0.67
C GLU A 42 -8.75 -7.34 0.64
N ALA A 43 -8.15 -6.46 1.42
CA ALA A 43 -7.58 -6.83 2.72
C ALA A 43 -8.68 -7.34 3.66
N ARG A 44 -9.81 -6.63 3.72
CA ARG A 44 -10.94 -7.00 4.60
C ARG A 44 -11.48 -8.38 4.27
N ILE A 45 -11.67 -8.68 3.00
CA ILE A 45 -12.21 -9.97 2.55
C ILE A 45 -11.30 -11.12 2.96
N ASN A 46 -10.00 -10.90 2.94
CA ASN A 46 -9.03 -11.96 3.25
C ASN A 46 -8.80 -12.14 4.74
N LEU A 47 -9.24 -11.22 5.59
CA LEU A 47 -9.19 -11.39 7.04
C LEU A 47 -10.34 -12.29 7.51
N SER A 48 -10.07 -13.14 8.51
CA SER A 48 -11.00 -14.20 8.86
C SER A 48 -11.84 -13.94 10.09
N ASP A 49 -11.48 -12.98 10.96
CA ASP A 49 -12.24 -12.75 12.18
C ASP A 49 -12.52 -11.27 12.45
N ASP A 50 -13.45 -11.04 13.36
CA ASP A 50 -13.92 -9.68 13.66
C ASP A 50 -12.84 -8.82 14.32
N ALA A 51 -11.96 -9.41 15.11
CA ALA A 51 -10.89 -8.66 15.75
C ALA A 51 -9.92 -8.11 14.72
N GLN A 52 -9.57 -8.91 13.72
CA GLN A 52 -8.70 -8.49 12.61
C GLN A 52 -9.36 -7.38 11.79
N ARG A 53 -10.63 -7.56 11.43
CA ARG A 53 -11.36 -6.56 10.66
C ARG A 53 -11.55 -5.27 11.44
N GLY A 54 -11.74 -5.36 12.75
CA GLY A 54 -11.81 -4.20 13.63
C GLY A 54 -10.49 -3.43 13.66
N ARG A 55 -9.35 -4.14 13.72
CA ARG A 55 -8.04 -3.49 13.63
C ARG A 55 -7.86 -2.79 12.30
N LEU A 56 -8.26 -3.45 11.20
CA LEU A 56 -8.17 -2.84 9.87
C LEU A 56 -8.99 -1.55 9.81
N ALA A 57 -10.20 -1.57 10.34
CA ALA A 57 -11.06 -0.38 10.34
C ALA A 57 -10.42 0.78 11.12
N ARG A 58 -9.78 0.49 12.26
CA ARG A 58 -9.09 1.52 13.04
C ARG A 58 -7.88 2.07 12.30
N LEU A 59 -7.10 1.19 11.66
CA LEU A 59 -5.94 1.62 10.86
C LEU A 59 -6.37 2.49 9.68
N ALA A 60 -7.48 2.14 9.05
CA ALA A 60 -7.99 2.87 7.89
C ALA A 60 -8.36 4.32 8.21
N ARG A 61 -8.70 4.62 9.46
CA ARG A 61 -9.04 6.00 9.86
C ARG A 61 -7.88 6.98 9.68
N LYS A 62 -6.66 6.48 9.68
CA LYS A 62 -5.44 7.30 9.52
C LYS A 62 -4.90 7.26 8.10
N ILE A 63 -5.65 6.70 7.18
CA ILE A 63 -5.25 6.57 5.78
C ILE A 63 -6.13 7.45 4.92
N GLN A 64 -5.51 8.17 3.98
CA GLN A 64 -6.26 8.85 2.93
C GLN A 64 -6.64 7.84 1.86
N LEU A 65 -7.93 7.65 1.64
CA LEU A 65 -8.43 6.65 0.70
C LEU A 65 -8.80 7.29 -0.63
N PHE A 66 -8.35 6.66 -1.70
CA PHE A 66 -8.59 7.10 -3.07
C PHE A 66 -9.28 5.99 -3.84
N GLU A 67 -9.90 6.34 -4.95
CA GLU A 67 -10.45 5.36 -5.87
C GLU A 67 -9.65 5.39 -7.16
N SER A 68 -9.51 4.22 -7.79
CA SER A 68 -8.89 4.18 -9.09
C SER A 68 -9.83 4.79 -10.11
N THR A 69 -9.28 5.66 -10.96
CA THR A 69 -10.04 6.23 -12.07
C THR A 69 -9.87 5.36 -13.31
N ALA A 70 -10.61 5.70 -14.37
CA ALA A 70 -10.53 5.00 -15.65
C ALA A 70 -9.33 5.45 -16.49
N ARG A 71 -8.21 5.83 -15.84
CA ARG A 71 -7.01 6.23 -16.59
C ARG A 71 -6.29 5.00 -17.14
N GLN A 72 -5.53 5.22 -18.18
CA GLN A 72 -4.80 4.16 -18.84
C GLN A 72 -3.52 3.83 -18.08
N MET A 73 -3.10 2.56 -18.17
CA MET A 73 -1.83 2.12 -17.63
C MET A 73 -0.69 2.84 -18.35
N PRO A 74 0.39 3.19 -17.63
CA PRO A 74 1.58 3.75 -18.26
C PRO A 74 2.16 2.80 -19.30
N ALA A 75 2.72 3.37 -20.36
CA ALA A 75 3.34 2.58 -21.43
C ALA A 75 4.49 1.74 -20.87
N GLY A 76 4.57 0.50 -21.33
CA GLY A 76 5.65 -0.41 -20.93
C GLY A 76 5.46 -1.10 -19.59
N ILE A 77 4.38 -0.80 -18.88
CA ILE A 77 4.09 -1.42 -17.59
C ILE A 77 3.05 -2.52 -17.79
N SER A 78 3.41 -3.73 -17.37
CA SER A 78 2.54 -4.90 -17.45
C SER A 78 2.27 -5.43 -16.05
N LEU A 79 1.01 -5.43 -15.64
CA LEU A 79 0.56 -5.97 -14.37
C LEU A 79 -0.67 -6.85 -14.61
N PRO A 80 -0.88 -7.89 -13.78
CA PRO A 80 -2.15 -8.61 -13.78
C PRO A 80 -3.31 -7.64 -13.61
N GLU A 81 -4.43 -7.97 -14.20
CA GLU A 81 -5.60 -7.09 -14.21
C GLU A 81 -6.02 -6.65 -12.80
N LYS A 82 -5.93 -7.56 -11.82
CA LYS A 82 -6.31 -7.26 -10.43
C LYS A 82 -5.37 -6.27 -9.74
N ASP A 83 -4.15 -6.10 -10.26
CA ASP A 83 -3.15 -5.20 -9.65
C ASP A 83 -3.12 -3.83 -10.31
N ARG A 84 -3.76 -3.68 -11.47
CA ARG A 84 -3.84 -2.39 -12.16
C ARG A 84 -4.52 -1.31 -11.34
N PRO A 85 -5.67 -1.60 -10.65
CA PRO A 85 -6.30 -0.57 -9.81
C PRO A 85 -5.39 -0.07 -8.69
N ILE A 86 -4.48 -0.90 -8.19
CA ILE A 86 -3.53 -0.51 -7.15
C ILE A 86 -2.59 0.57 -7.67
N LEU A 87 -1.93 0.31 -8.82
CA LEU A 87 -1.01 1.29 -9.40
C LEU A 87 -1.74 2.57 -9.81
N LEU A 88 -2.90 2.44 -10.44
CA LEU A 88 -3.66 3.60 -10.92
C LEU A 88 -4.12 4.48 -9.75
N ALA A 89 -4.55 3.87 -8.64
CA ALA A 89 -4.92 4.63 -7.45
C ALA A 89 -3.71 5.32 -6.81
N ALA A 90 -2.55 4.65 -6.81
CA ALA A 90 -1.31 5.26 -6.33
C ALA A 90 -0.94 6.50 -7.15
N MET A 91 -1.15 6.44 -8.46
CA MET A 91 -0.93 7.58 -9.34
C MET A 91 -1.92 8.72 -9.05
N ASP A 92 -3.19 8.39 -8.88
CA ASP A 92 -4.22 9.39 -8.57
C ASP A 92 -3.99 10.04 -7.20
N ALA A 93 -3.47 9.28 -6.25
CA ALA A 93 -3.15 9.79 -4.93
C ALA A 93 -1.87 10.63 -4.91
N ARG A 94 -1.15 10.71 -6.03
CA ARG A 94 0.12 11.42 -6.16
C ARG A 94 1.12 10.98 -5.09
N THR A 95 1.24 9.67 -4.93
CA THR A 95 2.14 9.11 -3.94
C THR A 95 3.59 9.14 -4.43
N THR A 96 4.51 9.16 -3.47
CA THR A 96 5.94 9.08 -3.76
C THR A 96 6.42 7.63 -3.80
N HIS A 97 5.75 6.75 -3.07
CA HIS A 97 6.12 5.34 -2.95
C HIS A 97 4.89 4.47 -3.01
N LEU A 98 5.02 3.33 -3.68
CA LEU A 98 4.07 2.23 -3.58
C LEU A 98 4.72 1.14 -2.74
N ILE A 99 4.12 0.85 -1.58
CA ILE A 99 4.61 -0.13 -0.63
C ILE A 99 3.85 -1.44 -0.87
N THR A 100 4.54 -2.46 -1.32
CA THR A 100 3.91 -3.75 -1.61
C THR A 100 4.86 -4.90 -1.29
N GLY A 101 4.31 -5.99 -0.77
CA GLY A 101 5.03 -7.24 -0.56
C GLY A 101 4.86 -8.22 -1.70
N ASP A 102 4.16 -7.83 -2.76
CA ASP A 102 3.85 -8.72 -3.88
C ASP A 102 5.03 -8.84 -4.84
N LEU A 103 5.98 -9.69 -4.49
CA LEU A 103 7.18 -9.96 -5.30
C LEU A 103 6.84 -10.60 -6.64
N ARG A 104 5.72 -11.29 -6.71
CA ARG A 104 5.33 -12.04 -7.91
C ARG A 104 4.89 -11.10 -9.03
N HIS A 105 4.06 -10.13 -8.72
CA HIS A 105 3.47 -9.24 -9.72
C HIS A 105 4.25 -7.96 -9.93
N PHE A 106 4.80 -7.39 -8.85
CA PHE A 106 5.57 -6.16 -8.92
C PHE A 106 7.09 -6.40 -8.99
N GLY A 107 7.53 -7.67 -8.94
CA GLY A 107 8.95 -8.02 -8.90
C GLY A 107 9.83 -7.27 -9.89
N PRO A 108 9.44 -7.20 -11.19
CA PRO A 108 10.26 -6.50 -12.18
C PRO A 108 10.43 -5.00 -11.92
N TYR A 109 9.58 -4.42 -11.08
CA TYR A 109 9.54 -2.98 -10.85
C TYR A 109 10.12 -2.53 -9.51
N PHE A 110 10.51 -3.48 -8.64
CA PHE A 110 11.09 -3.11 -7.34
C PHE A 110 12.36 -2.30 -7.51
N GLY A 111 12.43 -1.19 -6.78
CA GLY A 111 13.56 -0.27 -6.87
C GLY A 111 13.49 0.66 -8.06
N LYS A 112 12.45 0.55 -8.88
CA LYS A 112 12.25 1.40 -10.06
C LYS A 112 11.13 2.39 -9.83
N THR A 113 11.16 3.47 -10.59
CA THR A 113 10.13 4.50 -10.54
C THR A 113 9.18 4.34 -11.71
N ILE A 114 7.87 4.37 -11.40
CA ILE A 114 6.82 4.39 -12.42
C ILE A 114 6.03 5.68 -12.20
N GLU A 115 6.04 6.56 -13.18
CA GLU A 115 5.34 7.85 -13.09
C GLU A 115 5.72 8.62 -11.81
N GLY A 116 7.00 8.59 -11.45
CA GLY A 116 7.49 9.26 -10.25
C GLY A 116 7.28 8.50 -8.94
N ILE A 117 6.71 7.29 -9.00
CA ILE A 117 6.42 6.48 -7.81
C ILE A 117 7.47 5.39 -7.69
N LEU A 118 8.21 5.38 -6.57
CA LEU A 118 9.19 4.35 -6.29
C LEU A 118 8.48 3.11 -5.71
N ILE A 119 8.71 1.96 -6.33
CA ILE A 119 8.11 0.69 -5.90
C ILE A 119 9.08 0.02 -4.93
N VAL A 120 8.66 -0.19 -3.69
CA VAL A 120 9.51 -0.79 -2.65
C VAL A 120 8.72 -1.76 -1.78
N THR A 121 9.44 -2.68 -1.15
CA THR A 121 8.85 -3.56 -0.14
C THR A 121 8.71 -2.80 1.19
N PRO A 122 7.80 -3.27 2.08
CA PRO A 122 7.72 -2.68 3.42
C PRO A 122 9.07 -2.68 4.14
N SER A 123 9.79 -3.79 4.06
CA SER A 123 11.10 -3.94 4.69
C SER A 123 12.11 -2.90 4.18
N GLN A 124 12.15 -2.69 2.87
CA GLN A 124 13.07 -1.72 2.27
C GLN A 124 12.76 -0.31 2.74
N TYR A 125 11.49 0.06 2.76
CA TYR A 125 11.11 1.41 3.19
C TYR A 125 11.42 1.62 4.68
N LEU A 126 11.00 0.69 5.53
CA LEU A 126 11.19 0.81 6.97
C LEU A 126 12.65 0.79 7.39
N LYS A 127 13.49 0.09 6.63
CA LYS A 127 14.92 0.02 6.90
C LYS A 127 15.62 1.37 6.77
N THR A 128 15.19 2.17 5.79
CA THR A 128 15.77 3.49 5.52
C THR A 128 15.05 4.63 6.23
N HIS A 129 13.88 4.37 6.82
CA HIS A 129 13.03 5.39 7.43
C HIS A 129 12.62 4.98 8.84
N GLN A 130 13.59 4.54 9.65
CA GLN A 130 13.30 4.11 11.01
C GLN A 130 12.96 5.31 11.89
N PRO A 131 11.94 5.20 12.75
CA PRO A 131 11.65 6.24 13.72
C PRO A 131 12.81 6.31 14.72
N ARG A 132 13.15 7.51 15.09
CA ARG A 132 14.16 7.73 16.12
C ARG A 132 13.51 7.82 17.48
#